data_74cc1977d8e6aad4a38e92aa935c6841
#
_entry.id   74cc1977d8e6aad4a38e92aa935c6841
#
_cell.length_a   1.000
_cell.length_b   1.000
_cell.length_c   1.000
_cell.angle_alpha   90.00
_cell.angle_beta   90.00
_cell.angle_gamma   90.00
#
_symmetry.space_group_name_H-M   'P 1'
#
loop_
_entity.id
_entity.type
_entity.pdbx_description
1 polymer ?
#
loop_
_entity_poly.entity_id
_entity_poly.type
_entity_poly.pdbx_seq_one_letter_code
_entity_poly.pdbx_strand_id
1 'polypeptide(L)'
;HDLLNGLEEYVAAVDRLYGKAESLDDFCRKVQFINYDSYRAMFESWNSVMWADGSGVLLWMSHPAWPSVEWQTYSWDYETFGSYYGSQKACEPVHVQMNLDDHDVVVLNTTTSSLEDMKVTLTCYDLAGKKLSAKTVKDIDVPANSRLDLFKAELEGLKGNYMVRLILSDRKGKVVTVNDYMMRGEGTEDFMAFNNMGKAQLKIRSLSSKDGQQRYEITNISGNIALNLKFNLVNPE
;
A
#
# COMPACT_ATOMS: atom_id res chain seq x y z
N HIS A 1 0.33 9.82 27.92
CA HIS A 1 -0.03 11.21 27.68
C HIS A 1 -0.73 11.29 26.34
N ASP A 2 -2.05 11.25 26.39
CA ASP A 2 -2.87 11.55 25.22
C ASP A 2 -3.18 13.05 25.22
N LEU A 3 -2.27 13.83 24.67
CA LEU A 3 -2.40 15.28 24.60
C LEU A 3 -3.50 15.76 23.64
N LEU A 4 -3.99 14.88 22.75
CA LEU A 4 -4.88 15.24 21.64
C LEU A 4 -6.10 14.31 21.50
N ASN A 5 -6.42 13.49 22.50
CA ASN A 5 -7.47 12.45 22.43
C ASN A 5 -7.29 11.48 21.25
N GLY A 6 -6.07 11.34 20.72
CA GLY A 6 -5.78 10.57 19.52
C GLY A 6 -6.15 9.10 19.63
N LEU A 7 -6.05 8.51 20.83
CA LEU A 7 -6.42 7.11 21.02
C LEU A 7 -7.93 6.88 20.84
N GLU A 8 -8.78 7.78 21.29
CA GLU A 8 -10.24 7.68 21.11
C GLU A 8 -10.60 7.77 19.63
N GLU A 9 -9.93 8.64 18.88
CA GLU A 9 -10.12 8.78 17.44
C GLU A 9 -9.67 7.50 16.68
N TYR A 10 -8.57 6.89 17.08
CA TYR A 10 -8.14 5.60 16.52
C TYR A 10 -9.13 4.48 16.83
N VAL A 11 -9.64 4.40 18.06
CA VAL A 11 -10.67 3.42 18.40
C VAL A 11 -11.92 3.62 17.55
N ALA A 12 -12.40 4.86 17.42
CA ALA A 12 -13.57 5.18 16.62
C ALA A 12 -13.34 4.85 15.11
N ALA A 13 -12.14 5.11 14.58
CA ALA A 13 -11.78 4.78 13.21
C ALA A 13 -11.75 3.25 12.98
N VAL A 14 -11.16 2.50 13.91
CA VAL A 14 -11.14 1.02 13.86
C VAL A 14 -12.56 0.48 13.89
N ASP A 15 -13.37 0.90 14.86
CA ASP A 15 -14.75 0.42 15.03
C ASP A 15 -15.60 0.69 13.78
N ARG A 16 -15.46 1.86 13.19
CA ARG A 16 -16.18 2.26 11.99
C ARG A 16 -15.72 1.50 10.73
N LEU A 17 -14.41 1.33 10.55
CA LEU A 17 -13.86 0.80 9.30
C LEU A 17 -13.73 -0.72 9.32
N TYR A 18 -13.34 -1.30 10.44
CA TYR A 18 -12.99 -2.74 10.54
C TYR A 18 -13.80 -3.48 11.61
N GLY A 19 -14.74 -2.82 12.29
CA GLY A 19 -15.48 -3.37 13.44
C GLY A 19 -14.63 -3.43 14.69
N LYS A 20 -15.30 -3.64 15.84
CA LYS A 20 -14.66 -3.71 17.15
C LYS A 20 -13.51 -4.71 17.16
N ALA A 21 -12.44 -4.30 17.80
CA ALA A 21 -11.29 -5.19 17.99
C ALA A 21 -11.59 -6.27 19.05
N GLU A 22 -11.18 -7.51 18.74
CA GLU A 22 -11.37 -8.66 19.63
C GLU A 22 -10.25 -8.80 20.67
N SER A 23 -9.11 -8.17 20.42
CA SER A 23 -7.93 -8.16 21.29
C SER A 23 -7.05 -6.95 21.01
N LEU A 24 -6.04 -6.71 21.87
CA LEU A 24 -5.05 -5.68 21.64
C LEU A 24 -4.28 -5.91 20.33
N ASP A 25 -3.89 -7.14 20.04
CA ASP A 25 -3.19 -7.48 18.79
C ASP A 25 -4.05 -7.19 17.55
N ASP A 26 -5.34 -7.52 17.63
CA ASP A 26 -6.29 -7.22 16.56
C ASP A 26 -6.47 -5.71 16.37
N PHE A 27 -6.58 -4.95 17.47
CA PHE A 27 -6.62 -3.50 17.44
C PHE A 27 -5.36 -2.91 16.78
N CYS A 28 -4.19 -3.30 17.24
CA CYS A 28 -2.92 -2.84 16.68
C CYS A 28 -2.81 -3.15 15.20
N ARG A 29 -3.20 -4.36 14.77
CA ARG A 29 -3.20 -4.74 13.35
C ARG A 29 -4.11 -3.84 12.52
N LYS A 30 -5.34 -3.60 12.96
CA LYS A 30 -6.30 -2.72 12.28
C LYS A 30 -5.81 -1.28 12.19
N VAL A 31 -5.24 -0.74 13.27
CA VAL A 31 -4.62 0.60 13.27
C VAL A 31 -3.45 0.67 12.28
N GLN A 32 -2.60 -0.35 12.22
CA GLN A 32 -1.48 -0.36 11.27
C GLN A 32 -1.95 -0.37 9.81
N PHE A 33 -3.09 -0.99 9.49
CA PHE A 33 -3.70 -0.87 8.16
C PHE A 33 -4.18 0.56 7.88
N ILE A 34 -4.87 1.18 8.82
CA ILE A 34 -5.32 2.57 8.69
C ILE A 34 -4.12 3.50 8.47
N ASN A 35 -3.05 3.32 9.26
CA ASN A 35 -1.83 4.10 9.14
C ASN A 35 -1.16 3.90 7.77
N TYR A 36 -1.07 2.66 7.29
CA TYR A 36 -0.51 2.37 5.98
C TYR A 36 -1.26 3.11 4.87
N ASP A 37 -2.58 2.94 4.82
CA ASP A 37 -3.41 3.54 3.78
C ASP A 37 -3.43 5.07 3.86
N SER A 38 -3.51 5.64 5.07
CA SER A 38 -3.53 7.09 5.27
C SER A 38 -2.24 7.76 4.82
N TYR A 39 -1.08 7.20 5.21
CA TYR A 39 0.20 7.78 4.82
C TYR A 39 0.49 7.58 3.34
N ARG A 40 0.15 6.41 2.78
CA ARG A 40 0.26 6.21 1.33
C ARG A 40 -0.62 7.21 0.59
N ALA A 41 -1.89 7.34 0.95
CA ALA A 41 -2.83 8.26 0.31
C ALA A 41 -2.37 9.72 0.41
N MET A 42 -1.83 10.13 1.56
CA MET A 42 -1.26 11.48 1.75
C MET A 42 -0.14 11.76 0.74
N PHE A 43 0.84 10.87 0.63
CA PHE A 43 1.95 11.06 -0.31
C PHE A 43 1.50 10.92 -1.76
N GLU A 44 0.61 9.99 -2.08
CA GLU A 44 0.06 9.83 -3.43
C GLU A 44 -0.78 11.03 -3.86
N SER A 45 -1.49 11.68 -2.93
CA SER A 45 -2.20 12.93 -3.19
C SER A 45 -1.24 14.06 -3.56
N TRP A 46 -0.08 14.17 -2.90
CA TRP A 46 0.95 15.13 -3.29
C TRP A 46 1.64 14.74 -4.61
N ASN A 47 1.84 13.45 -4.85
CA ASN A 47 2.34 12.96 -6.13
C ASN A 47 1.43 13.36 -7.29
N SER A 48 0.11 13.39 -7.09
CA SER A 48 -0.86 13.75 -8.12
C SER A 48 -0.74 15.20 -8.60
N VAL A 49 -0.15 16.08 -7.82
CA VAL A 49 0.10 17.50 -8.15
C VAL A 49 1.59 17.82 -8.27
N MET A 50 2.46 16.80 -8.28
CA MET A 50 3.91 16.97 -8.34
C MET A 50 4.32 17.72 -9.61
N TRP A 51 5.25 18.63 -9.44
CA TRP A 51 5.80 19.59 -10.37
C TRP A 51 4.83 20.72 -10.85
N ALA A 52 3.52 20.62 -10.61
CA ALA A 52 2.59 21.69 -10.88
C ALA A 52 2.42 22.57 -9.63
N ASP A 53 1.79 22.02 -8.59
CA ASP A 53 1.41 22.77 -7.39
C ASP A 53 2.15 22.29 -6.13
N GLY A 54 2.89 21.18 -6.20
CA GLY A 54 3.61 20.58 -5.09
C GLY A 54 4.99 20.07 -5.46
N SER A 55 5.95 20.22 -4.55
CA SER A 55 7.33 19.74 -4.71
C SER A 55 7.71 18.65 -3.72
N GLY A 56 6.88 18.36 -2.75
CA GLY A 56 7.12 17.32 -1.75
C GLY A 56 6.35 17.52 -0.45
N VAL A 57 6.55 16.60 0.49
CA VAL A 57 5.92 16.59 1.81
C VAL A 57 6.99 16.48 2.88
N LEU A 58 6.87 17.26 3.93
CA LEU A 58 7.72 17.19 5.12
C LEU A 58 6.93 16.57 6.26
N LEU A 59 7.40 15.44 6.77
CA LEU A 59 6.80 14.79 7.93
C LEU A 59 7.23 15.43 9.24
N TRP A 60 6.30 15.69 10.09
CA TRP A 60 6.47 16.14 11.46
C TRP A 60 5.87 15.12 12.40
N MET A 61 6.58 14.40 13.10
CA MET A 61 7.91 13.92 13.39
C MET A 61 8.01 12.45 12.95
N SER A 62 9.18 11.97 12.64
CA SER A 62 9.35 10.57 12.21
C SER A 62 9.59 9.61 13.36
N HIS A 63 10.16 10.07 14.49
CA HIS A 63 10.61 9.22 15.58
C HIS A 63 10.42 9.92 16.95
N PRO A 64 9.82 9.26 17.95
CA PRO A 64 9.69 9.78 19.30
C PRO A 64 10.95 9.53 20.13
N ALA A 65 11.15 10.37 21.17
CA ALA A 65 12.27 10.21 22.11
C ALA A 65 11.97 9.19 23.22
N TRP A 66 10.72 8.77 23.39
CA TRP A 66 10.24 7.83 24.41
C TRP A 66 8.99 7.10 23.91
N PRO A 67 8.53 6.01 24.57
CA PRO A 67 7.28 5.33 24.20
C PRO A 67 6.12 6.31 24.11
N SER A 68 5.49 6.39 22.94
CA SER A 68 4.32 7.24 22.68
C SER A 68 3.44 6.63 21.61
N VAL A 69 2.19 7.06 21.53
CA VAL A 69 1.17 6.63 20.55
C VAL A 69 0.79 7.80 19.64
N GLU A 70 1.79 8.50 19.13
CA GLU A 70 1.63 9.68 18.29
C GLU A 70 1.79 9.34 16.80
N TRP A 71 1.86 10.36 15.97
CA TRP A 71 1.89 10.28 14.50
C TRP A 71 3.25 9.96 13.87
N GLN A 72 4.12 9.24 14.56
CA GLN A 72 5.43 8.90 14.06
C GLN A 72 5.39 7.72 13.07
N THR A 73 6.47 7.56 12.30
CA THR A 73 6.66 6.42 11.39
C THR A 73 7.41 5.26 12.03
N TYR A 74 8.12 5.55 13.12
CA TYR A 74 8.86 4.59 13.95
C TYR A 74 8.42 4.69 15.40
N SER A 75 8.48 3.58 16.12
CA SER A 75 8.44 3.61 17.57
C SER A 75 9.78 4.07 18.15
N TRP A 76 9.82 4.29 19.47
CA TRP A 76 11.04 4.72 20.18
C TRP A 76 12.18 3.70 20.10
N ASP A 77 11.89 2.42 19.89
CA ASP A 77 12.81 1.29 19.71
C ASP A 77 13.05 0.93 18.23
N TYR A 78 12.73 1.84 17.33
CA TYR A 78 12.90 1.71 15.88
C TYR A 78 12.02 0.66 15.18
N GLU A 79 10.99 0.12 15.85
CA GLU A 79 10.00 -0.69 15.17
C GLU A 79 9.26 0.15 14.12
N THR A 80 9.11 -0.36 12.91
CA THR A 80 8.45 0.36 11.81
C THR A 80 6.94 0.17 11.84
N PHE A 81 6.20 1.26 11.68
CA PHE A 81 4.73 1.27 11.63
C PHE A 81 4.18 1.16 10.21
N GLY A 82 2.87 0.99 10.09
CA GLY A 82 2.17 1.02 8.80
C GLY A 82 2.45 2.30 8.02
N SER A 83 2.53 3.44 8.72
CA SER A 83 2.91 4.75 8.17
C SER A 83 4.27 4.76 7.47
N TYR A 84 5.27 4.06 8.01
CA TYR A 84 6.57 3.91 7.35
C TYR A 84 6.43 3.22 5.99
N TYR A 85 5.73 2.09 5.95
CA TYR A 85 5.57 1.31 4.72
C TYR A 85 4.66 2.01 3.71
N GLY A 86 3.63 2.74 4.16
CA GLY A 86 2.79 3.55 3.30
C GLY A 86 3.58 4.68 2.63
N SER A 87 4.39 5.40 3.40
CA SER A 87 5.31 6.43 2.89
C SER A 87 6.33 5.84 1.92
N GLN A 88 6.97 4.71 2.29
CA GLN A 88 7.94 4.02 1.44
C GLN A 88 7.33 3.65 0.09
N LYS A 89 6.10 3.12 0.10
CA LYS A 89 5.40 2.72 -1.13
C LYS A 89 5.14 3.92 -2.03
N ALA A 90 4.56 4.98 -1.51
CA ALA A 90 4.23 6.17 -2.29
C ALA A 90 5.46 6.97 -2.76
N CYS A 91 6.60 6.83 -2.07
CA CYS A 91 7.87 7.49 -2.39
C CYS A 91 8.82 6.62 -3.24
N GLU A 92 8.36 5.53 -3.84
CA GLU A 92 9.19 4.75 -4.78
C GLU A 92 9.66 5.66 -5.93
N PRO A 93 10.94 5.61 -6.33
CA PRO A 93 11.46 6.49 -7.40
C PRO A 93 10.76 6.31 -8.74
N VAL A 94 10.27 5.10 -9.02
CA VAL A 94 9.32 4.79 -10.10
C VAL A 94 8.09 4.22 -9.45
N HIS A 95 6.97 4.90 -9.58
CA HIS A 95 5.73 4.56 -8.89
C HIS A 95 4.54 4.55 -9.82
N VAL A 96 3.66 3.56 -9.68
CA VAL A 96 2.34 3.54 -10.32
C VAL A 96 1.28 3.69 -9.26
N GLN A 97 0.39 4.68 -9.42
CA GLN A 97 -0.69 4.92 -8.48
C GLN A 97 -2.03 5.12 -9.17
N MET A 98 -3.09 4.98 -8.40
CA MET A 98 -4.43 5.42 -8.73
C MET A 98 -4.81 6.50 -7.73
N ASN A 99 -5.08 7.69 -8.21
CA ASN A 99 -5.58 8.79 -7.38
C ASN A 99 -6.92 8.37 -6.78
N LEU A 100 -7.11 8.59 -5.49
CA LEU A 100 -8.32 8.11 -4.80
C LEU A 100 -9.53 9.03 -4.99
N ASP A 101 -9.32 10.27 -5.41
CA ASP A 101 -10.37 11.29 -5.63
C ASP A 101 -11.02 11.17 -7.01
N ASP A 102 -10.23 10.97 -8.06
CA ASP A 102 -10.71 10.92 -9.45
C ASP A 102 -10.54 9.57 -10.14
N HIS A 103 -9.83 8.63 -9.50
CA HIS A 103 -9.45 7.30 -10.00
C HIS A 103 -8.56 7.32 -11.25
N ASP A 104 -7.86 8.41 -11.51
CA ASP A 104 -6.89 8.45 -12.59
C ASP A 104 -5.65 7.61 -12.23
N VAL A 105 -5.23 6.76 -13.17
CA VAL A 105 -4.03 5.95 -13.05
C VAL A 105 -2.87 6.69 -13.67
N VAL A 106 -1.84 6.92 -12.88
CA VAL A 106 -0.66 7.70 -13.26
C VAL A 106 0.62 6.93 -12.98
N VAL A 107 1.68 7.24 -13.73
CA VAL A 107 3.05 6.77 -13.45
C VAL A 107 3.92 7.97 -13.13
N LEU A 108 4.64 7.88 -12.02
CA LEU A 108 5.67 8.84 -11.64
C LEU A 108 7.05 8.25 -11.88
N ASN A 109 7.92 9.04 -12.42
CA ASN A 109 9.34 8.73 -12.61
C ASN A 109 10.17 9.89 -12.06
N THR A 110 10.65 9.77 -10.83
CA THR A 110 11.53 10.78 -10.22
C THR A 110 13.01 10.52 -10.48
N THR A 111 13.32 9.53 -11.33
CA THR A 111 14.70 9.22 -11.71
C THR A 111 15.20 10.15 -12.81
N THR A 112 16.50 10.15 -13.03
CA THR A 112 17.17 10.91 -14.09
C THR A 112 17.15 10.23 -15.47
N SER A 113 16.53 9.06 -15.58
CA SER A 113 16.47 8.26 -16.81
C SER A 113 15.03 8.05 -17.25
N SER A 114 14.76 8.14 -18.54
CA SER A 114 13.46 7.77 -19.09
C SER A 114 13.23 6.26 -18.99
N LEU A 115 11.97 5.86 -18.91
CA LEU A 115 11.54 4.47 -19.00
C LEU A 115 10.85 4.28 -20.35
N GLU A 116 11.24 3.25 -21.08
CA GLU A 116 10.73 2.99 -22.43
C GLU A 116 10.00 1.64 -22.49
N ASP A 117 9.03 1.53 -23.40
CA ASP A 117 8.27 0.30 -23.67
C ASP A 117 7.63 -0.30 -22.39
N MET A 118 7.11 0.53 -21.51
CA MET A 118 6.50 0.09 -20.27
C MET A 118 5.06 -0.40 -20.49
N LYS A 119 4.61 -1.20 -19.55
CA LYS A 119 3.24 -1.73 -19.51
C LYS A 119 2.64 -1.52 -18.12
N VAL A 120 1.44 -0.94 -18.05
CA VAL A 120 0.63 -0.86 -16.84
C VAL A 120 -0.55 -1.80 -16.96
N THR A 121 -0.77 -2.60 -15.93
CA THR A 121 -1.96 -3.45 -15.78
C THR A 121 -2.67 -3.09 -14.50
N LEU A 122 -3.94 -2.72 -14.61
CA LEU A 122 -4.89 -2.62 -13.50
C LEU A 122 -5.72 -3.90 -13.46
N THR A 123 -5.88 -4.49 -12.29
CA THR A 123 -6.78 -5.64 -12.10
C THR A 123 -7.58 -5.46 -10.83
N CYS A 124 -8.89 -5.64 -10.92
CA CYS A 124 -9.78 -5.69 -9.76
C CYS A 124 -10.06 -7.15 -9.39
N TYR A 125 -10.01 -7.44 -8.08
CA TYR A 125 -10.29 -8.76 -7.52
C TYR A 125 -11.34 -8.65 -6.41
N ASP A 126 -12.21 -9.65 -6.31
CA ASP A 126 -12.99 -9.83 -5.08
C ASP A 126 -12.10 -10.39 -3.95
N LEU A 127 -12.66 -10.50 -2.74
CA LEU A 127 -11.91 -10.98 -1.57
C LEU A 127 -11.57 -12.48 -1.63
N ALA A 128 -12.16 -13.24 -2.55
CA ALA A 128 -11.80 -14.63 -2.82
C ALA A 128 -10.68 -14.76 -3.86
N GLY A 129 -10.17 -13.63 -4.40
CA GLY A 129 -9.13 -13.61 -5.41
C GLY A 129 -9.62 -13.81 -6.83
N LYS A 130 -10.93 -13.83 -7.06
CA LYS A 130 -11.51 -13.91 -8.40
C LYS A 130 -11.36 -12.56 -9.09
N LYS A 131 -10.84 -12.57 -10.32
CA LYS A 131 -10.73 -11.37 -11.14
C LYS A 131 -12.12 -10.87 -11.55
N LEU A 132 -12.39 -9.60 -11.24
CA LEU A 132 -13.63 -8.90 -11.59
C LEU A 132 -13.47 -8.15 -12.92
N SER A 133 -12.37 -7.41 -13.08
CA SER A 133 -12.05 -6.66 -14.30
C SER A 133 -10.55 -6.52 -14.47
N ALA A 134 -10.11 -6.15 -15.67
CA ALA A 134 -8.73 -5.76 -15.91
C ALA A 134 -8.62 -4.82 -17.11
N LYS A 135 -7.68 -3.88 -17.02
CA LYS A 135 -7.28 -2.98 -18.09
C LYS A 135 -5.76 -2.98 -18.22
N THR A 136 -5.26 -3.03 -19.44
CA THR A 136 -3.82 -3.00 -19.71
C THR A 136 -3.53 -1.97 -20.79
N VAL A 137 -2.55 -1.11 -20.50
CA VAL A 137 -1.95 -0.18 -21.49
C VAL A 137 -0.49 -0.59 -21.68
N LYS A 138 -0.04 -0.59 -22.94
CA LYS A 138 1.32 -0.98 -23.35
C LYS A 138 1.98 0.16 -24.11
N ASP A 139 3.24 -0.04 -24.43
CA ASP A 139 4.03 0.89 -25.24
C ASP A 139 4.04 2.31 -24.63
N ILE A 140 4.29 2.35 -23.31
CA ILE A 140 4.28 3.56 -22.50
C ILE A 140 5.72 4.03 -22.34
N ASP A 141 6.01 5.26 -22.77
CA ASP A 141 7.28 5.92 -22.49
C ASP A 141 7.06 6.97 -21.38
N VAL A 142 7.83 6.86 -20.29
CA VAL A 142 7.76 7.78 -19.16
C VAL A 142 9.06 8.58 -19.08
N PRO A 143 9.04 9.87 -19.42
CA PRO A 143 10.25 10.70 -19.38
C PRO A 143 10.90 10.72 -17.98
N ALA A 144 12.17 11.06 -17.93
CA ALA A 144 12.87 11.33 -16.69
C ALA A 144 12.20 12.48 -15.94
N ASN A 145 12.18 12.42 -14.62
CA ASN A 145 11.63 13.44 -13.73
C ASN A 145 10.25 13.96 -14.19
N SER A 146 9.32 13.03 -14.40
CA SER A 146 7.99 13.33 -14.92
C SER A 146 6.87 12.54 -14.25
N ARG A 147 5.66 13.05 -14.42
CA ARG A 147 4.40 12.36 -14.18
C ARG A 147 3.70 12.15 -15.53
N LEU A 148 3.14 10.97 -15.72
CA LEU A 148 2.37 10.62 -16.92
C LEU A 148 0.99 10.11 -16.53
N ASP A 149 -0.06 10.80 -16.94
CA ASP A 149 -1.45 10.37 -16.79
C ASP A 149 -1.78 9.36 -17.89
N LEU A 150 -2.37 8.21 -17.50
CA LEU A 150 -2.61 7.12 -18.43
C LEU A 150 -4.08 6.91 -18.78
N PHE A 151 -4.89 6.65 -17.75
CA PHE A 151 -6.31 6.38 -17.94
C PHE A 151 -7.06 6.45 -16.61
N LYS A 152 -8.36 6.65 -16.69
CA LYS A 152 -9.26 6.55 -15.54
C LYS A 152 -9.62 5.08 -15.29
N ALA A 153 -9.52 4.65 -14.04
CA ALA A 153 -9.96 3.32 -13.62
C ALA A 153 -11.49 3.23 -13.66
N GLU A 154 -11.99 2.19 -14.31
CA GLU A 154 -13.43 1.93 -14.41
C GLU A 154 -13.86 1.05 -13.23
N LEU A 155 -14.32 1.68 -12.14
CA LEU A 155 -14.69 1.03 -10.89
C LEU A 155 -16.22 1.06 -10.63
N GLU A 156 -16.97 1.70 -11.51
CA GLU A 156 -18.41 1.83 -11.40
C GLU A 156 -19.10 0.45 -11.44
N GLY A 157 -20.14 0.28 -10.62
CA GLY A 157 -20.90 -0.96 -10.52
C GLY A 157 -20.23 -2.07 -9.71
N LEU A 158 -18.97 -1.90 -9.24
CA LEU A 158 -18.35 -2.82 -8.30
C LEU A 158 -19.01 -2.68 -6.93
N LYS A 159 -19.38 -3.79 -6.31
CA LYS A 159 -20.09 -3.84 -5.03
C LYS A 159 -19.27 -4.55 -3.97
N GLY A 160 -19.56 -4.25 -2.70
CA GLY A 160 -18.85 -4.83 -1.58
C GLY A 160 -17.41 -4.36 -1.49
N ASN A 161 -16.61 -5.04 -0.70
CA ASN A 161 -15.17 -4.78 -0.66
C ASN A 161 -14.46 -5.53 -1.79
N TYR A 162 -13.49 -4.87 -2.40
CA TYR A 162 -12.67 -5.45 -3.45
C TYR A 162 -11.26 -4.88 -3.41
N MET A 163 -10.35 -5.43 -4.19
CA MET A 163 -8.98 -4.99 -4.31
C MET A 163 -8.69 -4.52 -5.73
N VAL A 164 -7.94 -3.43 -5.84
CA VAL A 164 -7.33 -2.97 -7.08
C VAL A 164 -5.84 -3.21 -7.00
N ARG A 165 -5.28 -3.90 -7.98
CA ARG A 165 -3.84 -4.09 -8.15
C ARG A 165 -3.35 -3.40 -9.40
N LEU A 166 -2.36 -2.54 -9.25
CA LEU A 166 -1.60 -1.93 -10.33
C LEU A 166 -0.23 -2.58 -10.44
N ILE A 167 0.17 -2.91 -11.65
CA ILE A 167 1.51 -3.44 -11.94
C ILE A 167 2.11 -2.63 -13.08
N LEU A 168 3.26 -2.00 -12.83
CA LEU A 168 4.13 -1.45 -13.86
C LEU A 168 5.22 -2.47 -14.16
N SER A 169 5.38 -2.84 -15.42
CA SER A 169 6.41 -3.78 -15.87
C SER A 169 7.07 -3.31 -17.15
N ASP A 170 8.30 -3.75 -17.39
CA ASP A 170 8.99 -3.54 -18.66
C ASP A 170 8.43 -4.44 -19.78
N ARG A 171 8.90 -4.25 -21.02
CA ARG A 171 8.48 -5.04 -22.18
C ARG A 171 8.78 -6.55 -22.05
N LYS A 172 9.75 -6.93 -21.21
CA LYS A 172 10.10 -8.34 -20.94
C LYS A 172 9.22 -8.95 -19.84
N GLY A 173 8.32 -8.17 -19.25
CA GLY A 173 7.44 -8.59 -18.17
C GLY A 173 8.09 -8.54 -16.78
N LYS A 174 9.30 -7.96 -16.65
CA LYS A 174 9.91 -7.73 -15.34
C LYS A 174 9.13 -6.64 -14.63
N VAL A 175 8.62 -6.97 -13.46
CA VAL A 175 7.89 -6.03 -12.60
C VAL A 175 8.84 -4.97 -12.06
N VAL A 176 8.46 -3.70 -12.22
CA VAL A 176 9.17 -2.53 -11.71
C VAL A 176 8.56 -2.11 -10.39
N THR A 177 7.25 -1.94 -10.33
CA THR A 177 6.51 -1.62 -9.10
C THR A 177 5.12 -2.23 -9.14
N VAL A 178 4.58 -2.51 -7.93
CA VAL A 178 3.21 -2.98 -7.70
C VAL A 178 2.58 -2.10 -6.64
N ASN A 179 1.34 -1.69 -6.84
CA ASN A 179 0.57 -0.96 -5.84
C ASN A 179 -0.81 -1.58 -5.67
N ASP A 180 -1.23 -1.79 -4.44
CA ASP A 180 -2.47 -2.47 -4.10
C ASP A 180 -3.37 -1.56 -3.26
N TYR A 181 -4.65 -1.50 -3.60
CA TYR A 181 -5.67 -0.72 -2.90
C TYR A 181 -6.77 -1.62 -2.39
N MET A 182 -7.16 -1.44 -1.13
CA MET A 182 -8.41 -1.96 -0.60
C MET A 182 -9.50 -0.94 -0.89
N MET A 183 -10.56 -1.38 -1.57
CA MET A 183 -11.62 -0.50 -2.04
C MET A 183 -12.98 -0.89 -1.46
N ARG A 184 -13.84 0.12 -1.38
CA ARG A 184 -15.25 -0.01 -1.01
C ARG A 184 -16.07 0.25 -2.26
N GLY A 185 -16.83 -0.74 -2.66
CA GLY A 185 -17.76 -0.60 -3.80
C GLY A 185 -19.03 0.12 -3.42
N GLU A 186 -19.91 0.26 -4.40
CA GLU A 186 -21.18 0.96 -4.24
C GLU A 186 -22.00 0.43 -3.05
N GLY A 187 -22.45 1.33 -2.19
CA GLY A 187 -23.23 1.01 -0.99
C GLY A 187 -22.46 0.36 0.15
N THR A 188 -21.12 0.38 0.09
CA THR A 188 -20.24 -0.16 1.15
C THR A 188 -19.46 0.97 1.81
N GLU A 189 -19.60 1.13 3.14
CA GLU A 189 -18.96 2.21 3.89
C GLU A 189 -17.78 1.77 4.76
N ASP A 190 -17.60 0.46 4.93
CA ASP A 190 -16.58 -0.13 5.79
C ASP A 190 -15.72 -1.18 5.06
N PHE A 191 -14.75 -1.74 5.77
CA PHE A 191 -13.88 -2.83 5.34
C PHE A 191 -14.09 -4.12 6.14
N MET A 192 -15.22 -4.27 6.82
CA MET A 192 -15.45 -5.41 7.72
C MET A 192 -15.40 -6.77 7.00
N ALA A 193 -15.72 -6.81 5.71
CA ALA A 193 -15.64 -8.05 4.94
C ALA A 193 -14.21 -8.61 4.84
N PHE A 194 -13.17 -7.77 4.98
CA PHE A 194 -11.78 -8.23 5.03
C PHE A 194 -11.48 -9.10 6.25
N ASN A 195 -12.20 -8.94 7.36
CA ASN A 195 -12.05 -9.79 8.56
C ASN A 195 -12.43 -11.26 8.27
N ASN A 196 -13.27 -11.50 7.26
CA ASN A 196 -13.77 -12.82 6.89
C ASN A 196 -12.97 -13.48 5.76
N MET A 197 -11.85 -12.90 5.34
CA MET A 197 -11.01 -13.51 4.31
C MET A 197 -10.43 -14.84 4.79
N GLY A 198 -10.37 -15.81 3.90
CA GLY A 198 -9.70 -17.08 4.17
C GLY A 198 -8.21 -16.88 4.47
N LYS A 199 -7.70 -17.60 5.47
CA LYS A 199 -6.28 -17.49 5.84
C LYS A 199 -5.39 -17.98 4.70
N ALA A 200 -4.42 -17.15 4.30
CA ALA A 200 -3.40 -17.54 3.35
C ALA A 200 -2.38 -18.50 4.02
N GLN A 201 -1.88 -19.46 3.25
CA GLN A 201 -0.81 -20.34 3.68
C GLN A 201 0.47 -19.97 2.93
N LEU A 202 1.49 -19.64 3.68
CA LEU A 202 2.77 -19.19 3.13
C LEU A 202 3.84 -20.26 3.34
N LYS A 203 4.62 -20.53 2.30
CA LYS A 203 5.86 -21.28 2.37
C LYS A 203 7.02 -20.31 2.27
N ILE A 204 7.91 -20.35 3.26
CA ILE A 204 9.12 -19.53 3.30
C ILE A 204 10.32 -20.44 3.09
N ARG A 205 11.18 -20.07 2.14
CA ARG A 205 12.43 -20.77 1.84
C ARG A 205 13.60 -19.76 1.96
N SER A 206 14.56 -20.07 2.80
CA SER A 206 15.81 -19.35 2.84
C SER A 206 16.61 -19.64 1.56
N LEU A 207 17.12 -18.61 0.94
CA LEU A 207 18.02 -18.66 -0.21
C LEU A 207 19.46 -18.42 0.28
N SER A 208 20.44 -18.62 -0.61
CA SER A 208 21.83 -18.34 -0.29
C SER A 208 22.04 -16.86 0.07
N SER A 209 22.79 -16.60 1.13
CA SER A 209 23.26 -15.25 1.46
C SER A 209 24.21 -14.74 0.38
N LYS A 210 24.04 -13.49 -0.03
CA LYS A 210 24.95 -12.81 -0.96
C LYS A 210 25.15 -11.37 -0.50
N ASP A 211 26.37 -10.92 -0.52
CA ASP A 211 26.75 -9.52 -0.17
C ASP A 211 26.27 -9.10 1.23
N GLY A 212 26.33 -10.01 2.21
CA GLY A 212 25.86 -9.77 3.58
C GLY A 212 24.35 -9.72 3.76
N GLN A 213 23.58 -9.97 2.69
CA GLN A 213 22.11 -9.98 2.71
C GLN A 213 21.58 -11.40 2.70
N GLN A 214 20.72 -11.73 3.66
CA GLN A 214 19.96 -12.97 3.64
C GLN A 214 18.72 -12.80 2.74
N ARG A 215 18.50 -13.75 1.83
CA ARG A 215 17.37 -13.75 0.90
C ARG A 215 16.37 -14.82 1.28
N TYR A 216 15.11 -14.50 1.13
CA TYR A 216 14.01 -15.42 1.34
C TYR A 216 13.08 -15.43 0.12
N GLU A 217 12.62 -16.61 -0.23
CA GLU A 217 11.53 -16.79 -1.19
C GLU A 217 10.27 -17.10 -0.40
N ILE A 218 9.22 -16.34 -0.69
CA ILE A 218 7.92 -16.47 -0.04
C ILE A 218 6.91 -16.84 -1.11
N THR A 219 6.27 -17.98 -0.92
CA THR A 219 5.26 -18.49 -1.85
C THR A 219 3.94 -18.62 -1.13
N ASN A 220 2.89 -18.01 -1.64
CA ASN A 220 1.53 -18.30 -1.21
C ASN A 220 1.11 -19.64 -1.86
N ILE A 221 0.93 -20.67 -1.03
CA ILE A 221 0.55 -22.03 -1.47
C ILE A 221 -0.95 -22.32 -1.33
N SER A 222 -1.73 -21.31 -0.92
CA SER A 222 -3.18 -21.38 -0.81
C SER A 222 -3.86 -20.65 -1.96
N GLY A 223 -5.16 -20.88 -2.16
CA GLY A 223 -6.01 -20.07 -3.06
C GLY A 223 -6.45 -18.73 -2.47
N ASN A 224 -6.08 -18.43 -1.21
CA ASN A 224 -6.50 -17.22 -0.51
C ASN A 224 -5.49 -16.08 -0.73
N ILE A 225 -5.96 -14.84 -0.70
CA ILE A 225 -5.10 -13.67 -0.85
C ILE A 225 -4.27 -13.47 0.43
N ALA A 226 -2.99 -13.18 0.27
CA ALA A 226 -2.11 -12.73 1.34
C ALA A 226 -1.87 -11.22 1.21
N LEU A 227 -2.34 -10.45 2.18
CA LEU A 227 -2.26 -8.98 2.19
C LEU A 227 -1.22 -8.49 3.19
N ASN A 228 -0.53 -7.42 2.84
CA ASN A 228 0.31 -6.60 3.72
C ASN A 228 1.20 -7.43 4.65
N LEU A 229 1.98 -8.35 4.07
CA LEU A 229 2.87 -9.21 4.82
C LEU A 229 4.00 -8.38 5.43
N LYS A 230 4.13 -8.42 6.76
CA LYS A 230 5.25 -7.84 7.49
C LYS A 230 6.18 -8.96 7.94
N PHE A 231 7.48 -8.79 7.72
CA PHE A 231 8.52 -9.74 8.16
C PHE A 231 9.36 -9.07 9.24
N ASN A 232 9.42 -9.69 10.40
CA ASN A 232 10.29 -9.28 11.49
C ASN A 232 11.45 -10.27 11.63
N LEU A 233 12.67 -9.75 11.77
CA LEU A 233 13.80 -10.53 12.22
C LEU A 233 13.68 -10.68 13.74
N VAL A 234 13.37 -11.88 14.19
CA VAL A 234 13.46 -12.22 15.60
C VAL A 234 14.87 -12.74 15.83
N ASN A 235 15.68 -12.03 16.60
CA ASN A 235 16.98 -12.51 17.03
C ASN A 235 16.71 -13.66 18.05
N PRO A 236 17.06 -14.90 17.77
CA PRO A 236 17.00 -15.93 18.81
C PRO A 236 18.04 -15.54 19.86
N GLU A 237 17.60 -15.24 21.08
CA GLU A 237 18.47 -15.15 22.24
C GLU A 237 19.17 -16.49 22.52
#